data_cc54afe5654b06cf40037f60cd40046f
#
_entry.id   cc54afe5654b06cf40037f60cd40046f
#
_cell.length_a   1.000
_cell.length_b   1.000
_cell.length_c   1.000
_cell.angle_alpha   90.00
_cell.angle_beta   90.00
_cell.angle_gamma   90.00
#
_symmetry.space_group_name_H-M   'P 1'
#
loop_
_entity.id
_entity.type
_entity.pdbx_description
1 polymer ?
#
loop_
_entity_poly.entity_id
_entity_poly.type
_entity_poly.pdbx_seq_one_letter_code
_entity_poly.pdbx_strand_id
1 'polypeptide(L)'
;QKSSLSIEDDGHEENDDAWVCLKVIKEGKDFFDQSLDEIKLLQYINRHGDSEKQCFLRLVDFFYHKEHLFIVSELLRENLYEFGRTIVESGQPPYFTIPRLKKISHQCLKALAYIHGLGLIHCDIKPENIVMKSYSRCLCKVIDFGSSCFASDRLTTYIQSRSYRAPEVIIGHTYDGRIDIWSLGAVLAEM
;
A
#
# COMPACT_ATOMS: atom_id res chain seq x y z
N GLN A 1 -4.13 30.02 -2.73
CA GLN A 1 -5.52 29.75 -2.34
C GLN A 1 -5.48 28.54 -1.42
N LYS A 2 -5.78 28.76 -0.11
CA LYS A 2 -5.90 27.69 0.87
C LYS A 2 -7.21 26.95 0.55
N SER A 3 -7.15 25.75 0.01
CA SER A 3 -8.29 24.85 -0.03
C SER A 3 -8.51 24.32 1.38
N SER A 4 -9.61 24.74 2.01
CA SER A 4 -10.09 24.12 3.23
C SER A 4 -10.53 22.70 2.90
N LEU A 5 -9.78 21.70 3.37
CA LEU A 5 -10.25 20.32 3.39
C LEU A 5 -11.37 20.25 4.43
N SER A 6 -12.61 20.33 3.97
CA SER A 6 -13.73 19.82 4.73
C SER A 6 -13.68 18.30 4.64
N ILE A 7 -13.60 17.60 5.77
CA ILE A 7 -13.93 16.17 5.86
C ILE A 7 -15.45 16.11 5.70
N GLU A 8 -15.93 16.39 4.48
CA GLU A 8 -17.34 16.28 4.18
C GLU A 8 -17.72 14.80 4.14
N ASP A 9 -18.86 14.56 4.74
CA ASP A 9 -19.53 13.26 4.79
C ASP A 9 -19.70 12.73 3.35
N ASP A 10 -18.97 11.68 3.00
CA ASP A 10 -19.03 11.00 1.70
C ASP A 10 -20.38 10.26 1.53
N GLY A 11 -21.48 10.95 1.83
CA GLY A 11 -22.87 10.42 1.73
C GLY A 11 -23.33 10.13 0.31
N HIS A 12 -22.50 10.33 -0.71
CA HIS A 12 -22.75 9.86 -2.06
C HIS A 12 -21.97 8.56 -2.31
N GLU A 13 -22.67 7.48 -2.52
CA GLU A 13 -22.20 6.33 -3.29
C GLU A 13 -21.95 6.82 -4.73
N GLU A 14 -20.88 7.59 -4.94
CA GLU A 14 -20.34 7.80 -6.26
C GLU A 14 -19.89 6.43 -6.77
N ASN A 15 -20.27 6.15 -8.01
CA ASN A 15 -19.89 4.96 -8.73
C ASN A 15 -18.35 4.86 -8.73
N ASP A 16 -17.78 4.19 -7.73
CA ASP A 16 -16.33 4.06 -7.49
C ASP A 16 -15.58 3.46 -8.70
N ASP A 17 -16.34 2.90 -9.64
CA ASP A 17 -15.84 2.33 -10.91
C ASP A 17 -15.66 3.36 -12.04
N ALA A 18 -16.06 4.61 -11.85
CA ALA A 18 -15.98 5.65 -12.88
C ALA A 18 -14.57 6.26 -13.02
N TRP A 19 -13.73 6.16 -11.99
CA TRP A 19 -12.40 6.77 -11.96
C TRP A 19 -11.32 5.74 -11.68
N VAL A 20 -10.17 5.91 -12.35
CA VAL A 20 -8.99 5.05 -12.17
C VAL A 20 -7.75 5.90 -11.91
N CYS A 21 -6.79 5.29 -11.22
CA CYS A 21 -5.44 5.83 -11.07
C CYS A 21 -4.57 5.30 -12.22
N LEU A 22 -3.84 6.19 -12.87
CA LEU A 22 -2.92 5.86 -13.95
C LEU A 22 -1.48 6.13 -13.50
N LYS A 23 -0.71 5.07 -13.20
CA LYS A 23 0.72 5.14 -12.89
C LYS A 23 1.52 5.05 -14.19
N VAL A 24 2.21 6.14 -14.54
CA VAL A 24 3.09 6.19 -15.71
C VAL A 24 4.51 5.85 -15.27
N ILE A 25 5.10 4.84 -15.87
CA ILE A 25 6.44 4.38 -15.53
C ILE A 25 7.47 5.26 -16.26
N LYS A 26 8.47 5.71 -15.51
CA LYS A 26 9.58 6.49 -16.07
C LYS A 26 10.35 5.70 -17.11
N GLU A 27 10.92 6.41 -18.09
CA GLU A 27 11.82 5.83 -19.06
C GLU A 27 13.06 5.21 -18.39
N GLY A 28 13.48 4.08 -18.92
CA GLY A 28 14.67 3.35 -18.48
C GLY A 28 14.40 1.87 -18.28
N LYS A 29 15.35 1.04 -18.72
CA LYS A 29 15.22 -0.40 -18.70
C LYS A 29 14.94 -0.93 -17.30
N ASP A 30 15.65 -0.43 -16.29
CA ASP A 30 15.53 -0.90 -14.91
C ASP A 30 14.12 -0.61 -14.33
N PHE A 31 13.57 0.58 -14.62
CA PHE A 31 12.21 0.93 -14.20
C PHE A 31 11.15 0.10 -14.91
N PHE A 32 11.39 -0.19 -16.20
CA PHE A 32 10.49 -1.01 -16.99
C PHE A 32 10.46 -2.46 -16.45
N ASP A 33 11.64 -3.08 -16.26
CA ASP A 33 11.75 -4.46 -15.78
C ASP A 33 11.14 -4.61 -14.36
N GLN A 34 11.44 -3.68 -13.45
CA GLN A 34 10.86 -3.65 -12.11
C GLN A 34 9.33 -3.51 -12.14
N SER A 35 8.81 -2.69 -13.04
CA SER A 35 7.35 -2.50 -13.17
C SER A 35 6.65 -3.70 -13.78
N LEU A 36 7.30 -4.44 -14.66
CA LEU A 36 6.77 -5.71 -15.15
C LEU A 36 6.64 -6.74 -14.03
N ASP A 37 7.62 -6.79 -13.13
CA ASP A 37 7.54 -7.69 -11.98
C ASP A 37 6.45 -7.25 -10.99
N GLU A 38 6.29 -5.94 -10.74
CA GLU A 38 5.16 -5.40 -9.98
C GLU A 38 3.80 -5.81 -10.59
N ILE A 39 3.65 -5.68 -11.93
CA ILE A 39 2.42 -6.09 -12.64
C ILE A 39 2.15 -7.59 -12.47
N LYS A 40 3.16 -8.44 -12.62
CA LYS A 40 3.00 -9.91 -12.45
C LYS A 40 2.52 -10.24 -11.03
N LEU A 41 3.11 -9.61 -10.02
CA LEU A 41 2.72 -9.79 -8.62
C LEU A 41 1.29 -9.29 -8.37
N LEU A 42 0.95 -8.09 -8.85
CA LEU A 42 -0.42 -7.56 -8.75
C LEU A 42 -1.44 -8.46 -9.45
N GLN A 43 -1.13 -8.96 -10.66
CA GLN A 43 -2.00 -9.91 -11.36
C GLN A 43 -2.17 -11.21 -10.56
N TYR A 44 -1.08 -11.73 -10.01
CA TYR A 44 -1.13 -12.95 -9.20
C TYR A 44 -2.01 -12.78 -7.97
N ILE A 45 -1.82 -11.70 -7.20
CA ILE A 45 -2.60 -11.38 -6.01
C ILE A 45 -4.09 -11.17 -6.36
N ASN A 46 -4.37 -10.40 -7.43
CA ASN A 46 -5.75 -10.09 -7.84
C ASN A 46 -6.51 -11.30 -8.41
N ARG A 47 -5.80 -12.29 -8.99
CA ARG A 47 -6.44 -13.53 -9.48
C ARG A 47 -6.90 -14.47 -8.36
N HIS A 48 -6.22 -14.46 -7.22
CA HIS A 48 -6.45 -15.41 -6.14
C HIS A 48 -7.36 -14.88 -5.04
N GLY A 49 -7.68 -13.58 -5.03
CA GLY A 49 -8.52 -13.01 -3.99
C GLY A 49 -9.25 -11.74 -4.38
N ASP A 50 -10.23 -11.43 -3.58
CA ASP A 50 -11.04 -10.23 -3.69
C ASP A 50 -10.33 -9.07 -2.97
N SER A 51 -9.92 -8.05 -3.73
CA SER A 51 -9.18 -6.88 -3.23
C SER A 51 -9.96 -6.07 -2.19
N GLU A 52 -11.30 -6.07 -2.25
CA GLU A 52 -12.14 -5.39 -1.26
C GLU A 52 -12.14 -6.15 0.06
N LYS A 53 -12.30 -7.46 -0.01
CA LYS A 53 -12.29 -8.29 1.20
C LYS A 53 -10.93 -8.36 1.84
N GLN A 54 -9.86 -8.43 1.05
CA GLN A 54 -8.50 -8.64 1.56
C GLN A 54 -7.70 -7.33 1.72
N CYS A 55 -8.28 -6.17 1.42
CA CYS A 55 -7.71 -4.84 1.66
C CYS A 55 -6.36 -4.59 0.95
N PHE A 56 -6.25 -5.01 -0.30
CA PHE A 56 -5.10 -4.71 -1.17
C PHE A 56 -5.54 -3.98 -2.45
N LEU A 57 -4.59 -3.40 -3.17
CA LEU A 57 -4.85 -2.63 -4.39
C LEU A 57 -5.47 -3.49 -5.49
N ARG A 58 -6.58 -3.03 -6.06
CA ARG A 58 -7.19 -3.64 -7.23
C ARG A 58 -6.48 -3.16 -8.50
N LEU A 59 -5.86 -4.11 -9.22
CA LEU A 59 -5.37 -3.88 -10.57
C LEU A 59 -6.56 -3.92 -11.53
N VAL A 60 -6.70 -2.89 -12.36
CA VAL A 60 -7.75 -2.81 -13.39
C VAL A 60 -7.20 -3.28 -14.73
N ASP A 61 -6.06 -2.71 -15.17
CA ASP A 61 -5.42 -3.01 -16.45
C ASP A 61 -3.95 -2.57 -16.45
N PHE A 62 -3.23 -2.89 -17.48
CA PHE A 62 -1.92 -2.32 -17.81
C PHE A 62 -1.72 -2.33 -19.32
N PHE A 63 -1.02 -1.35 -19.84
CA PHE A 63 -0.76 -1.26 -21.28
C PHE A 63 0.54 -0.49 -21.56
N TYR A 64 1.06 -0.68 -22.77
CA TYR A 64 2.23 0.04 -23.29
C TYR A 64 1.78 1.02 -24.37
N HIS A 65 2.15 2.28 -24.23
CA HIS A 65 1.83 3.31 -25.22
C HIS A 65 2.92 4.38 -25.27
N LYS A 66 3.35 4.75 -26.48
CA LYS A 66 4.37 5.79 -26.73
C LYS A 66 5.60 5.64 -25.82
N GLU A 67 6.18 4.45 -25.84
CA GLU A 67 7.40 4.08 -25.08
C GLU A 67 7.26 4.11 -23.55
N HIS A 68 6.05 4.29 -23.02
CA HIS A 68 5.75 4.23 -21.59
C HIS A 68 4.88 3.04 -21.23
N LEU A 69 5.17 2.41 -20.11
CA LEU A 69 4.34 1.42 -19.48
C LEU A 69 3.38 2.12 -18.51
N PHE A 70 2.12 1.74 -18.58
CA PHE A 70 1.04 2.28 -17.76
C PHE A 70 0.45 1.17 -16.91
N ILE A 71 0.27 1.42 -15.62
CA ILE A 71 -0.46 0.55 -14.70
C ILE A 71 -1.74 1.28 -14.32
N VAL A 72 -2.88 0.62 -14.53
CA VAL A 72 -4.21 1.15 -14.21
C VAL A 72 -4.73 0.44 -12.97
N SER A 73 -5.04 1.18 -11.93
CA SER A 73 -5.61 0.66 -10.70
C SER A 73 -6.85 1.41 -10.27
N GLU A 74 -7.56 0.89 -9.29
CA GLU A 74 -8.61 1.67 -8.63
C GLU A 74 -8.06 2.99 -8.10
N LEU A 75 -8.89 4.04 -8.12
CA LEU A 75 -8.54 5.31 -7.52
C LEU A 75 -8.76 5.24 -6.02
N LEU A 76 -7.68 5.47 -5.26
CA LEU A 76 -7.69 5.61 -3.81
C LEU A 76 -7.45 7.08 -3.43
N ARG A 77 -7.56 7.39 -2.15
CA ARG A 77 -7.31 8.73 -1.60
C ARG A 77 -5.83 8.89 -1.23
N GLU A 78 -5.50 9.68 -0.23
CA GLU A 78 -4.14 9.90 0.25
C GLU A 78 -3.63 8.71 1.06
N ASN A 79 -2.31 8.50 1.06
CA ASN A 79 -1.66 7.56 1.94
C ASN A 79 -1.64 8.08 3.40
N LEU A 80 -1.32 7.21 4.36
CA LEU A 80 -1.35 7.58 5.78
C LEU A 80 -0.37 8.71 6.10
N TYR A 81 0.79 8.75 5.44
CA TYR A 81 1.79 9.79 5.67
C TYR A 81 1.28 11.18 5.25
N GLU A 82 0.85 11.32 4.00
CA GLU A 82 0.33 12.59 3.47
C GLU A 82 -0.92 13.03 4.21
N PHE A 83 -1.83 12.11 4.47
CA PHE A 83 -3.05 12.40 5.20
C PHE A 83 -2.76 12.86 6.65
N GLY A 84 -1.85 12.18 7.36
CA GLY A 84 -1.43 12.59 8.70
C GLY A 84 -0.83 14.00 8.71
N ARG A 85 0.05 14.30 7.73
CA ARG A 85 0.64 15.62 7.56
C ARG A 85 -0.43 16.68 7.31
N THR A 86 -1.37 16.43 6.41
CA THR A 86 -2.47 17.35 6.09
C THR A 86 -3.33 17.65 7.30
N ILE A 87 -3.65 16.67 8.14
CA ILE A 87 -4.41 16.87 9.37
C ILE A 87 -3.66 17.79 10.34
N VAL A 88 -2.36 17.56 10.55
CA VAL A 88 -1.54 18.40 11.43
C VAL A 88 -1.45 19.84 10.90
N GLU A 89 -1.18 20.01 9.60
CA GLU A 89 -1.05 21.33 8.96
C GLU A 89 -2.37 22.12 8.96
N SER A 90 -3.51 21.42 8.87
CA SER A 90 -4.84 22.05 8.90
C SER A 90 -5.32 22.47 10.28
N GLY A 91 -4.62 22.05 11.35
CA GLY A 91 -5.01 22.31 12.74
C GLY A 91 -6.30 21.59 13.16
N GLN A 92 -6.71 20.57 12.42
CA GLN A 92 -7.89 19.76 12.76
C GLN A 92 -7.58 18.80 13.94
N PRO A 93 -8.62 18.35 14.65
CA PRO A 93 -8.43 17.31 15.66
C PRO A 93 -7.75 16.06 15.09
N PRO A 94 -6.93 15.33 15.88
CA PRO A 94 -6.24 14.14 15.42
C PRO A 94 -7.22 13.11 14.83
N TYR A 95 -6.96 12.72 13.59
CA TYR A 95 -7.76 11.69 12.94
C TYR A 95 -7.42 10.30 13.48
N PHE A 96 -6.13 10.00 13.69
CA PHE A 96 -5.64 8.69 14.10
C PHE A 96 -5.86 8.43 15.58
N THR A 97 -7.12 8.14 15.94
CA THR A 97 -7.50 7.74 17.31
C THR A 97 -7.29 6.23 17.48
N ILE A 98 -7.17 5.74 18.72
CA ILE A 98 -7.00 4.30 19.01
C ILE A 98 -8.06 3.42 18.33
N PRO A 99 -9.36 3.76 18.30
CA PRO A 99 -10.35 2.96 17.55
C PRO A 99 -10.08 2.91 16.05
N ARG A 100 -9.63 4.03 15.45
CA ARG A 100 -9.29 4.08 14.02
C ARG A 100 -7.99 3.33 13.72
N LEU A 101 -6.96 3.47 14.56
CA LEU A 101 -5.73 2.69 14.44
C LEU A 101 -5.99 1.18 14.53
N LYS A 102 -6.85 0.73 15.44
CA LYS A 102 -7.29 -0.68 15.48
C LYS A 102 -7.93 -1.12 14.18
N LYS A 103 -8.76 -0.27 13.56
CA LYS A 103 -9.43 -0.58 12.30
C LYS A 103 -8.45 -0.64 11.12
N ILE A 104 -7.50 0.30 11.05
CA ILE A 104 -6.41 0.32 10.06
C ILE A 104 -5.54 -0.93 10.24
N SER A 105 -5.07 -1.19 11.46
CA SER A 105 -4.27 -2.36 11.80
C SER A 105 -4.93 -3.67 11.37
N HIS A 106 -6.22 -3.85 11.66
CA HIS A 106 -6.96 -5.04 11.25
C HIS A 106 -6.98 -5.22 9.72
N GLN A 107 -7.16 -4.15 8.96
CA GLN A 107 -7.17 -4.19 7.49
C GLN A 107 -5.78 -4.52 6.93
N CYS A 108 -4.72 -3.89 7.46
CA CYS A 108 -3.35 -4.20 7.07
C CYS A 108 -2.98 -5.66 7.40
N LEU A 109 -3.30 -6.14 8.61
CA LEU A 109 -3.07 -7.53 9.00
C LEU A 109 -3.82 -8.52 8.11
N LYS A 110 -5.02 -8.16 7.68
CA LYS A 110 -5.81 -8.97 6.75
C LYS A 110 -5.14 -9.05 5.37
N ALA A 111 -4.64 -7.94 4.85
CA ALA A 111 -3.88 -7.90 3.60
C ALA A 111 -2.59 -8.74 3.71
N LEU A 112 -1.83 -8.55 4.79
CA LEU A 112 -0.61 -9.31 5.03
C LEU A 112 -0.87 -10.81 5.19
N ALA A 113 -1.88 -11.20 5.96
CA ALA A 113 -2.25 -12.61 6.12
C ALA A 113 -2.61 -13.25 4.77
N TYR A 114 -3.30 -12.51 3.91
CA TYR A 114 -3.65 -12.98 2.58
C TYR A 114 -2.41 -13.18 1.69
N ILE A 115 -1.53 -12.17 1.56
CA ILE A 115 -0.35 -12.29 0.69
C ILE A 115 0.66 -13.30 1.23
N HIS A 116 0.84 -13.39 2.56
CA HIS A 116 1.68 -14.42 3.18
C HIS A 116 1.12 -15.83 2.93
N GLY A 117 -0.22 -15.99 2.91
CA GLY A 117 -0.88 -17.24 2.52
C GLY A 117 -0.62 -17.65 1.06
N LEU A 118 -0.30 -16.68 0.20
CA LEU A 118 0.15 -16.91 -1.18
C LEU A 118 1.69 -17.13 -1.29
N GLY A 119 2.39 -17.14 -0.16
CA GLY A 119 3.86 -17.27 -0.12
C GLY A 119 4.62 -16.00 -0.44
N LEU A 120 3.96 -14.83 -0.48
CA LEU A 120 4.59 -13.54 -0.75
C LEU A 120 4.94 -12.80 0.54
N ILE A 121 6.04 -12.04 0.52
CA ILE A 121 6.44 -11.07 1.55
C ILE A 121 6.38 -9.70 0.89
N HIS A 122 5.76 -8.71 1.53
CA HIS A 122 5.59 -7.36 0.97
C HIS A 122 6.92 -6.59 0.88
N CYS A 123 7.74 -6.68 1.91
CA CYS A 123 9.10 -6.11 2.02
C CYS A 123 9.18 -4.58 2.06
N ASP A 124 8.08 -3.82 2.01
CA ASP A 124 8.12 -2.35 2.14
C ASP A 124 6.83 -1.76 2.76
N ILE A 125 6.40 -2.32 3.89
CA ILE A 125 5.29 -1.75 4.66
C ILE A 125 5.75 -0.45 5.33
N LYS A 126 5.06 0.65 5.00
CA LYS A 126 5.28 2.01 5.53
C LYS A 126 4.02 2.84 5.35
N PRO A 127 3.89 4.01 6.01
CA PRO A 127 2.69 4.85 5.89
C PRO A 127 2.35 5.25 4.45
N GLU A 128 3.36 5.44 3.58
CA GLU A 128 3.17 5.77 2.17
C GLU A 128 2.53 4.64 1.37
N ASN A 129 2.69 3.39 1.81
CA ASN A 129 2.16 2.20 1.14
C ASN A 129 0.86 1.68 1.75
N ILE A 130 0.25 2.46 2.64
CA ILE A 130 -1.10 2.23 3.18
C ILE A 130 -1.96 3.43 2.80
N VAL A 131 -2.91 3.22 1.91
CA VAL A 131 -3.69 4.30 1.28
C VAL A 131 -5.14 4.24 1.73
N MET A 132 -5.70 5.39 2.06
CA MET A 132 -7.10 5.50 2.48
C MET A 132 -8.02 5.29 1.27
N LYS A 133 -9.06 4.49 1.46
CA LYS A 133 -10.18 4.36 0.53
C LYS A 133 -11.35 5.24 0.95
N SER A 134 -11.63 5.34 2.25
CA SER A 134 -12.70 6.18 2.80
C SER A 134 -12.30 6.71 4.17
N TYR A 135 -12.36 8.04 4.34
CA TYR A 135 -12.05 8.68 5.62
C TYR A 135 -13.16 8.45 6.65
N SER A 136 -14.43 8.65 6.26
CA SER A 136 -15.58 8.49 7.16
C SER A 136 -15.71 7.05 7.67
N ARG A 137 -15.55 6.07 6.78
CA ARG A 137 -15.58 4.64 7.10
C ARG A 137 -14.25 4.10 7.63
N CYS A 138 -13.18 4.89 7.61
CA CYS A 138 -11.82 4.48 7.97
C CYS A 138 -11.41 3.18 7.26
N LEU A 139 -11.54 3.17 5.92
CA LEU A 139 -11.13 2.06 5.07
C LEU A 139 -9.80 2.38 4.43
N CYS A 140 -8.89 1.40 4.41
CA CYS A 140 -7.58 1.52 3.79
C CYS A 140 -7.19 0.24 3.03
N LYS A 141 -6.21 0.37 2.16
CA LYS A 141 -5.64 -0.73 1.39
C LYS A 141 -4.13 -0.67 1.39
N VAL A 142 -3.50 -1.83 1.37
CA VAL A 142 -2.05 -1.98 1.16
C VAL A 142 -1.78 -1.92 -0.34
N ILE A 143 -0.76 -1.13 -0.71
CA ILE A 143 -0.37 -0.90 -2.10
C ILE A 143 1.13 -1.15 -2.28
N ASP A 144 1.61 -1.05 -3.52
CA ASP A 144 3.02 -1.08 -3.92
C ASP A 144 3.72 -2.42 -3.62
N PHE A 145 3.50 -3.38 -4.51
CA PHE A 145 4.13 -4.71 -4.44
C PHE A 145 5.47 -4.78 -5.20
N GLY A 146 6.01 -3.64 -5.63
CA GLY A 146 7.25 -3.57 -6.42
C GLY A 146 8.51 -4.06 -5.69
N SER A 147 8.48 -4.13 -4.36
CA SER A 147 9.56 -4.69 -3.53
C SER A 147 9.27 -6.09 -3.01
N SER A 148 8.09 -6.66 -3.34
CA SER A 148 7.66 -7.95 -2.83
C SER A 148 8.44 -9.10 -3.46
N CYS A 149 8.63 -10.17 -2.69
CA CYS A 149 9.29 -11.40 -3.15
C CYS A 149 8.53 -12.63 -2.66
N PHE A 150 8.78 -13.78 -3.29
CA PHE A 150 8.32 -15.04 -2.74
C PHE A 150 9.25 -15.48 -1.61
N ALA A 151 8.68 -16.03 -0.55
CA ALA A 151 9.45 -16.57 0.59
C ALA A 151 10.40 -17.71 0.19
N SER A 152 10.15 -18.34 -0.97
CA SER A 152 11.00 -19.38 -1.58
C SER A 152 12.19 -18.84 -2.36
N ASP A 153 12.20 -17.54 -2.68
CA ASP A 153 13.24 -16.95 -3.50
C ASP A 153 14.56 -16.74 -2.70
N ARG A 154 15.63 -16.43 -3.43
CA ARG A 154 16.87 -15.98 -2.78
C ARG A 154 16.61 -14.59 -2.20
N LEU A 155 16.49 -14.56 -0.89
CA LEU A 155 16.16 -13.34 -0.14
C LEU A 155 17.31 -12.33 -0.25
N THR A 156 16.99 -11.11 -0.67
CA THR A 156 17.96 -10.01 -0.72
C THR A 156 18.18 -9.42 0.68
N THR A 157 19.37 -8.91 0.93
CA THR A 157 19.71 -8.33 2.24
C THR A 157 19.34 -6.85 2.35
N TYR A 158 19.05 -6.18 1.24
CA TYR A 158 18.72 -4.76 1.23
C TYR A 158 17.25 -4.55 0.85
N ILE A 159 16.38 -4.73 1.84
CA ILE A 159 14.94 -4.56 1.74
C ILE A 159 14.42 -3.72 2.90
N GLN A 160 13.18 -3.32 2.82
CA GLN A 160 12.44 -2.46 3.75
C GLN A 160 13.00 -1.03 3.85
N SER A 161 12.13 -0.08 3.99
CA SER A 161 12.47 1.30 4.30
C SER A 161 13.12 1.40 5.69
N ARG A 162 14.17 2.21 5.81
CA ARG A 162 15.10 2.23 6.95
C ARG A 162 14.38 2.30 8.31
N SER A 163 13.40 3.18 8.47
CA SER A 163 12.68 3.37 9.74
C SER A 163 11.78 2.19 10.13
N TYR A 164 11.41 1.36 9.18
CA TYR A 164 10.48 0.23 9.36
C TYR A 164 11.17 -1.13 9.22
N ARG A 165 12.51 -1.14 9.06
CA ARG A 165 13.31 -2.35 8.82
C ARG A 165 13.38 -3.21 10.06
N ALA A 166 13.06 -4.50 9.89
CA ALA A 166 13.12 -5.49 10.95
C ALA A 166 14.56 -5.77 11.40
N PRO A 167 14.79 -6.08 12.69
CA PRO A 167 16.13 -6.29 13.22
C PRO A 167 16.87 -7.44 12.55
N GLU A 168 16.19 -8.53 12.19
CA GLU A 168 16.80 -9.66 11.47
C GLU A 168 17.30 -9.27 10.07
N VAL A 169 16.64 -8.31 9.41
CA VAL A 169 17.10 -7.75 8.12
C VAL A 169 18.34 -6.87 8.34
N ILE A 170 18.35 -6.06 9.41
CA ILE A 170 19.49 -5.17 9.74
C ILE A 170 20.77 -5.98 9.97
N ILE A 171 20.66 -7.11 10.68
CA ILE A 171 21.83 -7.95 11.02
C ILE A 171 22.15 -9.00 9.94
N GLY A 172 21.42 -8.99 8.80
CA GLY A 172 21.64 -9.93 7.69
C GLY A 172 21.25 -11.38 8.02
N HIS A 173 20.31 -11.59 8.93
CA HIS A 173 19.77 -12.91 9.26
C HIS A 173 18.72 -13.34 8.25
N THR A 174 18.39 -14.62 8.21
CA THR A 174 17.26 -15.14 7.42
C THR A 174 15.93 -14.54 7.92
N TYR A 175 15.05 -14.20 7.01
CA TYR A 175 13.78 -13.58 7.32
C TYR A 175 12.61 -14.26 6.58
N ASP A 176 11.41 -13.99 7.01
CA ASP A 176 10.15 -14.41 6.41
C ASP A 176 9.09 -13.30 6.53
N GLY A 177 7.81 -13.58 6.28
CA GLY A 177 6.73 -12.59 6.34
C GLY A 177 6.60 -11.85 7.69
N ARG A 178 7.27 -12.29 8.75
CA ARG A 178 7.27 -11.58 10.05
C ARG A 178 7.91 -10.19 9.97
N ILE A 179 8.78 -9.95 9.00
CA ILE A 179 9.36 -8.62 8.77
C ILE A 179 8.29 -7.58 8.43
N ASP A 180 7.22 -7.96 7.72
CA ASP A 180 6.11 -7.06 7.41
C ASP A 180 5.30 -6.71 8.67
N ILE A 181 5.18 -7.66 9.61
CA ILE A 181 4.51 -7.43 10.90
C ILE A 181 5.32 -6.46 11.77
N TRP A 182 6.65 -6.58 11.76
CA TRP A 182 7.54 -5.61 12.42
C TRP A 182 7.32 -4.21 11.84
N SER A 183 7.36 -4.07 10.50
CA SER A 183 7.14 -2.79 9.83
C SER A 183 5.77 -2.19 10.17
N LEU A 184 4.72 -3.00 10.16
CA LEU A 184 3.38 -2.54 10.56
C LEU A 184 3.35 -2.05 12.01
N GLY A 185 4.05 -2.73 12.92
CA GLY A 185 4.22 -2.30 14.30
C GLY A 185 4.88 -0.92 14.40
N ALA A 186 5.94 -0.68 13.61
CA ALA A 186 6.62 0.62 13.54
C ALA A 186 5.70 1.71 12.98
N VAL A 187 4.93 1.43 11.93
CA VAL A 187 3.91 2.35 11.38
C VAL A 187 2.89 2.75 12.46
N LEU A 188 2.35 1.79 13.20
CA LEU A 188 1.35 2.06 14.23
C LEU A 188 1.92 2.83 15.44
N ALA A 189 3.21 2.72 15.70
CA ALA A 189 3.88 3.47 16.76
C ALA A 189 4.17 4.93 16.36
N GLU A 190 4.29 5.21 15.06
CA GLU A 190 4.50 6.55 14.51
C GLU A 190 3.19 7.37 14.45
N MET A 191 2.04 6.70 14.22
CA MET A 191 0.72 7.32 14.02
C MET A 191 0.06 7.73 15.34
#